data_a1c6b1a1a5bc1966ce62dbd8ce2f741d
#
_entry.id   a1c6b1a1a5bc1966ce62dbd8ce2f741d
#
_cell.length_a   1.000
_cell.length_b   1.000
_cell.length_c   1.000
_cell.angle_alpha   90.00
_cell.angle_beta   90.00
_cell.angle_gamma   90.00
#
_symmetry.space_group_name_H-M   'P 1'
#
loop_
_entity.id
_entity.type
_entity.pdbx_description
1 polymer ?
#
loop_
_entity_poly.entity_id
_entity_poly.type
_entity_poly.pdbx_seq_one_letter_code
_entity_poly.pdbx_strand_id
1 'polypeptide(L)'
;MKKALILLLIAVFFLPSCGKKEVKKVTDESKTAQEAIALAEEIKEAYLKRDLAVIEKNTTKEGYRELLGAIKRFDKAELTFSSKWVEIEKTTVSIKIAWNGKWAVGEQAAEERGTALFIFEGSPLKLSRVLRANPFRQPE
;
A
#
# COMPACT_ATOMS: atom_id res chain seq x y z
N MET A 1 60.58 -22.08 50.74
CA MET A 1 60.11 -21.28 49.60
C MET A 1 58.95 -22.00 48.97
N LYS A 2 57.74 -21.60 49.29
CA LYS A 2 56.53 -22.21 48.74
C LYS A 2 55.93 -21.26 47.73
N LYS A 3 55.98 -21.61 46.45
CA LYS A 3 55.34 -20.87 45.39
C LYS A 3 53.87 -21.26 45.37
N ALA A 4 52.99 -20.37 45.83
CA ALA A 4 51.57 -20.53 45.70
C ALA A 4 51.13 -20.17 44.29
N LEU A 5 50.69 -21.13 43.53
CA LEU A 5 50.14 -20.97 42.23
C LEU A 5 48.66 -20.60 42.39
N ILE A 6 48.34 -19.33 42.25
CA ILE A 6 46.92 -18.88 42.24
C ILE A 6 46.38 -19.08 40.84
N LEU A 7 45.59 -20.12 40.69
CA LEU A 7 44.85 -20.42 39.49
C LEU A 7 43.56 -19.55 39.48
N LEU A 8 43.66 -18.40 38.78
CA LEU A 8 42.48 -17.52 38.61
C LEU A 8 41.53 -18.14 37.59
N LEU A 9 40.51 -18.75 38.10
CA LEU A 9 39.44 -19.34 37.29
C LEU A 9 38.52 -18.21 36.79
N ILE A 10 38.74 -17.74 35.55
CA ILE A 10 37.84 -16.81 34.88
C ILE A 10 36.67 -17.60 34.38
N ALA A 11 35.61 -17.60 35.17
CA ALA A 11 34.31 -18.09 34.73
C ALA A 11 33.70 -17.05 33.79
N VAL A 12 33.86 -17.27 32.48
CA VAL A 12 33.16 -16.47 31.47
C VAL A 12 31.69 -16.93 31.52
N PHE A 13 30.85 -16.14 32.16
CA PHE A 13 29.40 -16.26 32.08
C PHE A 13 28.97 -15.88 30.67
N PHE A 14 28.85 -16.85 29.78
CA PHE A 14 28.07 -16.72 28.58
C PHE A 14 26.58 -16.69 28.96
N LEU A 15 26.03 -15.51 29.17
CA LEU A 15 24.60 -15.34 29.22
C LEU A 15 24.07 -15.50 27.79
N PRO A 16 23.27 -16.53 27.48
CA PRO A 16 22.51 -16.55 26.24
C PRO A 16 21.44 -15.48 26.37
N SER A 17 21.70 -14.32 25.78
CA SER A 17 20.67 -13.32 25.53
C SER A 17 19.72 -13.88 24.46
N CYS A 18 18.86 -14.79 24.85
CA CYS A 18 17.66 -15.11 24.11
C CYS A 18 16.72 -13.92 24.21
N GLY A 19 16.98 -12.90 23.43
CA GLY A 19 15.98 -11.92 23.10
C GLY A 19 14.85 -12.62 22.38
N LYS A 20 13.82 -13.06 23.11
CA LYS A 20 12.54 -13.40 22.53
C LYS A 20 12.08 -12.12 21.84
N LYS A 21 12.22 -12.06 20.49
CA LYS A 21 11.48 -11.10 19.70
C LYS A 21 10.01 -11.43 19.92
N GLU A 22 9.38 -10.66 20.79
CA GLU A 22 7.92 -10.68 20.88
C GLU A 22 7.41 -10.33 19.51
N VAL A 23 6.85 -11.29 18.80
CA VAL A 23 6.10 -11.06 17.57
C VAL A 23 4.91 -10.23 18.02
N LYS A 24 4.98 -8.89 17.80
CA LYS A 24 3.86 -8.00 18.08
C LYS A 24 2.64 -8.55 17.33
N LYS A 25 1.61 -8.92 18.07
CA LYS A 25 0.33 -9.32 17.49
C LYS A 25 -0.11 -8.21 16.54
N VAL A 26 -0.34 -8.55 15.26
CA VAL A 26 -0.88 -7.63 14.27
C VAL A 26 -2.25 -7.19 14.77
N THR A 27 -2.44 -5.88 14.99
CA THR A 27 -3.72 -5.33 15.44
C THR A 27 -4.75 -5.42 14.31
N ASP A 28 -6.03 -5.40 14.64
CA ASP A 28 -7.10 -5.40 13.64
C ASP A 28 -7.05 -4.15 12.75
N GLU A 29 -6.67 -3.01 13.31
CA GLU A 29 -6.40 -1.78 12.55
C GLU A 29 -5.26 -1.96 11.55
N SER A 30 -4.17 -2.63 11.94
CA SER A 30 -3.06 -2.92 11.05
C SER A 30 -3.47 -3.85 9.91
N LYS A 31 -4.32 -4.84 10.17
CA LYS A 31 -4.89 -5.72 9.13
C LYS A 31 -5.76 -4.93 8.17
N THR A 32 -6.64 -4.08 8.68
CA THR A 32 -7.51 -3.22 7.87
C THR A 32 -6.71 -2.25 7.00
N ALA A 33 -5.65 -1.66 7.53
CA ALA A 33 -4.74 -0.81 6.77
C ALA A 33 -4.05 -1.59 5.63
N GLN A 34 -3.55 -2.80 5.92
CA GLN A 34 -2.92 -3.66 4.92
C GLN A 34 -3.90 -4.11 3.84
N GLU A 35 -5.15 -4.45 4.23
CA GLU A 35 -6.22 -4.81 3.29
C GLU A 35 -6.51 -3.64 2.34
N ALA A 36 -6.65 -2.44 2.84
CA ALA A 36 -6.91 -1.25 2.02
C ALA A 36 -5.74 -0.93 1.07
N ILE A 37 -4.49 -1.08 1.52
CA ILE A 37 -3.31 -0.91 0.67
C ILE A 37 -3.27 -1.97 -0.42
N ALA A 38 -3.51 -3.23 -0.09
CA ALA A 38 -3.56 -4.32 -1.05
C ALA A 38 -4.68 -4.11 -2.09
N LEU A 39 -5.82 -3.62 -1.66
CA LEU A 39 -6.96 -3.31 -2.52
C LEU A 39 -6.64 -2.16 -3.51
N ALA A 40 -5.92 -1.12 -3.05
CA ALA A 40 -5.44 -0.05 -3.92
C ALA A 40 -4.50 -0.60 -5.01
N GLU A 41 -3.59 -1.50 -4.65
CA GLU A 41 -2.68 -2.16 -5.58
C GLU A 41 -3.45 -3.06 -6.57
N GLU A 42 -4.43 -3.83 -6.11
CA GLU A 42 -5.27 -4.68 -6.98
C GLU A 42 -6.05 -3.85 -8.01
N ILE A 43 -6.63 -2.72 -7.59
CA ILE A 43 -7.32 -1.79 -8.50
C ILE A 43 -6.33 -1.17 -9.51
N LYS A 44 -5.12 -0.80 -9.08
CA LYS A 44 -4.07 -0.30 -9.97
C LYS A 44 -3.72 -1.35 -11.04
N GLU A 45 -3.47 -2.58 -10.64
CA GLU A 45 -3.15 -3.67 -11.58
C GLU A 45 -4.32 -3.95 -12.55
N ALA A 46 -5.55 -3.92 -12.05
CA ALA A 46 -6.74 -4.07 -12.89
C ALA A 46 -6.88 -2.92 -13.91
N TYR A 47 -6.60 -1.70 -13.49
CA TYR A 47 -6.55 -0.53 -14.38
C TYR A 47 -5.50 -0.70 -15.49
N LEU A 48 -4.28 -1.11 -15.15
CA LEU A 48 -3.21 -1.33 -16.12
C LEU A 48 -3.53 -2.44 -17.13
N LYS A 49 -4.27 -3.46 -16.69
CA LYS A 49 -4.73 -4.59 -17.53
C LYS A 49 -6.08 -4.32 -18.21
N ARG A 50 -6.73 -3.21 -17.89
CA ARG A 50 -8.10 -2.87 -18.34
C ARG A 50 -9.14 -3.91 -17.92
N ASP A 51 -8.96 -4.51 -16.75
CA ASP A 51 -9.88 -5.47 -16.17
C ASP A 51 -10.98 -4.75 -15.39
N LEU A 52 -12.01 -4.34 -16.10
CA LEU A 52 -13.14 -3.62 -15.52
C LEU A 52 -13.95 -4.46 -14.53
N ALA A 53 -13.97 -5.79 -14.68
CA ALA A 53 -14.67 -6.66 -13.77
C ALA A 53 -14.02 -6.68 -12.38
N VAL A 54 -12.69 -6.69 -12.32
CA VAL A 54 -11.94 -6.59 -11.05
C VAL A 54 -12.11 -5.20 -10.44
N ILE A 55 -12.10 -4.13 -11.24
CA ILE A 55 -12.38 -2.77 -10.75
C ILE A 55 -13.79 -2.70 -10.15
N GLU A 56 -14.82 -3.20 -10.84
CA GLU A 56 -16.19 -3.21 -10.36
C GLU A 56 -16.35 -3.98 -9.06
N LYS A 57 -15.75 -5.16 -8.95
CA LYS A 57 -15.75 -5.98 -7.74
C LYS A 57 -15.20 -5.25 -6.52
N ASN A 58 -14.16 -4.44 -6.72
CA ASN A 58 -13.36 -3.80 -5.66
C ASN A 58 -13.76 -2.35 -5.37
N THR A 59 -14.81 -1.86 -5.99
CA THR A 59 -15.32 -0.49 -5.81
C THR A 59 -16.77 -0.50 -5.33
N THR A 60 -17.18 0.58 -4.68
CA THR A 60 -18.61 0.85 -4.51
C THR A 60 -19.24 1.18 -5.86
N LYS A 61 -20.56 1.19 -5.95
CA LYS A 61 -21.27 1.55 -7.18
C LYS A 61 -20.92 2.97 -7.66
N GLU A 62 -20.82 3.91 -6.73
CA GLU A 62 -20.41 5.29 -6.99
C GLU A 62 -18.94 5.36 -7.40
N GLY A 63 -18.06 4.66 -6.66
CA GLY A 63 -16.62 4.58 -6.97
C GLY A 63 -16.34 3.99 -8.34
N TYR A 64 -17.06 2.95 -8.74
CA TYR A 64 -16.96 2.37 -10.07
C TYR A 64 -17.36 3.36 -11.17
N ARG A 65 -18.49 4.04 -11.00
CA ARG A 65 -18.97 5.06 -11.96
C ARG A 65 -17.96 6.20 -12.09
N GLU A 66 -17.42 6.67 -10.98
CA GLU A 66 -16.42 7.74 -10.96
C GLU A 66 -15.12 7.32 -11.67
N LEU A 67 -14.62 6.11 -11.39
CA LEU A 67 -13.44 5.57 -12.06
C LEU A 67 -13.64 5.39 -13.57
N LEU A 68 -14.76 4.81 -13.99
CA LEU A 68 -15.06 4.67 -15.41
C LEU A 68 -15.10 6.00 -16.15
N GLY A 69 -15.66 7.05 -15.50
CA GLY A 69 -15.66 8.40 -16.05
C GLY A 69 -14.29 9.06 -16.08
N ALA A 70 -13.36 8.61 -15.24
CA ALA A 70 -12.00 9.14 -15.16
C ALA A 70 -11.03 8.48 -16.14
N ILE A 71 -11.15 7.16 -16.34
CA ILE A 71 -10.21 6.36 -17.14
C ILE A 71 -10.22 6.81 -18.60
N LYS A 72 -9.04 7.19 -19.10
CA LYS A 72 -8.81 7.54 -20.49
C LYS A 72 -8.18 6.38 -21.25
N ARG A 73 -8.24 6.45 -22.56
CA ARG A 73 -7.59 5.49 -23.43
C ARG A 73 -6.07 5.70 -23.42
N PHE A 74 -5.34 4.61 -23.31
CA PHE A 74 -3.90 4.54 -23.49
C PHE A 74 -3.51 3.21 -24.17
N ASP A 75 -2.36 3.16 -24.80
CA ASP A 75 -1.85 1.94 -25.42
C ASP A 75 -0.99 1.15 -24.43
N LYS A 76 -0.17 1.86 -23.66
CA LYS A 76 0.66 1.32 -22.58
C LYS A 76 0.69 2.27 -21.41
N ALA A 77 0.69 1.72 -20.20
CA ALA A 77 0.89 2.50 -18.99
C ALA A 77 1.74 1.73 -17.97
N GLU A 78 2.49 2.50 -17.19
CA GLU A 78 3.19 2.06 -15.99
C GLU A 78 2.74 2.97 -14.86
N LEU A 79 2.38 2.41 -13.71
CA LEU A 79 1.91 3.17 -12.56
C LEU A 79 2.44 2.54 -11.28
N THR A 80 3.06 3.37 -10.43
CA THR A 80 3.57 2.96 -9.12
C THR A 80 2.89 3.74 -8.03
N PHE A 81 2.59 3.06 -6.92
CA PHE A 81 2.01 3.62 -5.72
C PHE A 81 2.97 3.56 -4.55
N SER A 82 2.93 4.58 -3.71
CA SER A 82 3.65 4.63 -2.44
C SER A 82 2.70 5.17 -1.37
N SER A 83 2.22 4.29 -0.50
CA SER A 83 1.37 4.67 0.62
C SER A 83 2.16 5.51 1.62
N LYS A 84 1.67 6.71 1.93
CA LYS A 84 2.32 7.66 2.83
C LYS A 84 1.66 7.73 4.20
N TRP A 85 0.39 7.45 4.26
CA TRP A 85 -0.41 7.64 5.46
C TRP A 85 -1.73 6.88 5.33
N VAL A 86 -2.19 6.27 6.42
CA VAL A 86 -3.47 5.57 6.52
C VAL A 86 -4.20 6.08 7.74
N GLU A 87 -5.45 6.43 7.58
CA GLU A 87 -6.38 6.78 8.65
C GLU A 87 -7.59 5.87 8.62
N ILE A 88 -7.96 5.38 9.78
CA ILE A 88 -9.11 4.50 9.96
C ILE A 88 -10.11 5.19 10.87
N GLU A 89 -11.28 5.49 10.34
CA GLU A 89 -12.39 6.08 11.09
C GLU A 89 -13.63 5.18 10.94
N LYS A 90 -13.99 4.48 12.03
CA LYS A 90 -15.15 3.57 12.04
C LYS A 90 -15.13 2.57 10.88
N THR A 91 -15.92 2.85 9.83
CA THR A 91 -16.06 1.99 8.64
C THR A 91 -15.37 2.57 7.40
N THR A 92 -14.63 3.66 7.55
CA THR A 92 -13.93 4.36 6.47
C THR A 92 -12.44 4.27 6.66
N VAL A 93 -11.72 3.92 5.59
CA VAL A 93 -10.26 3.90 5.54
C VAL A 93 -9.81 4.86 4.48
N SER A 94 -9.00 5.84 4.87
CA SER A 94 -8.41 6.82 3.96
C SER A 94 -6.92 6.57 3.81
N ILE A 95 -6.43 6.48 2.57
CA ILE A 95 -5.01 6.28 2.29
C ILE A 95 -4.50 7.43 1.43
N LYS A 96 -3.47 8.10 1.91
CA LYS A 96 -2.70 9.05 1.10
C LYS A 96 -1.66 8.29 0.31
N ILE A 97 -1.77 8.33 -1.02
CA ILE A 97 -0.90 7.62 -1.95
C ILE A 97 -0.17 8.64 -2.83
N ALA A 98 1.17 8.64 -2.76
CA ALA A 98 1.98 9.28 -3.77
C ALA A 98 2.13 8.32 -4.96
N TRP A 99 1.95 8.81 -6.17
CA TRP A 99 2.01 8.00 -7.37
C TRP A 99 2.89 8.65 -8.45
N ASN A 100 3.42 7.79 -9.29
CA ASN A 100 4.16 8.15 -10.49
C ASN A 100 3.73 7.22 -11.61
N GLY A 101 3.46 7.77 -12.78
CA GLY A 101 3.00 7.01 -13.92
C GLY A 101 3.56 7.49 -15.24
N LYS A 102 3.60 6.57 -16.20
CA LYS A 102 3.98 6.82 -17.60
C LYS A 102 2.90 6.23 -18.49
N TRP A 103 2.44 7.00 -19.45
CA TRP A 103 1.43 6.59 -20.42
C TRP A 103 1.93 6.82 -21.83
N ALA A 104 1.63 5.89 -22.72
CA ALA A 104 1.84 6.03 -24.15
C ALA A 104 0.49 6.00 -24.85
N VAL A 105 0.25 6.97 -25.73
CA VAL A 105 -0.94 7.09 -26.58
C VAL A 105 -0.47 7.40 -28.01
N GLY A 106 -0.53 6.41 -28.89
CA GLY A 106 0.09 6.49 -30.21
C GLY A 106 1.61 6.74 -30.10
N GLU A 107 2.10 7.77 -30.73
CA GLU A 107 3.52 8.18 -30.68
C GLU A 107 3.85 9.13 -29.51
N GLN A 108 2.86 9.52 -28.73
CA GLN A 108 3.03 10.44 -27.60
C GLN A 108 3.23 9.65 -26.29
N ALA A 109 4.17 10.13 -25.47
CA ALA A 109 4.39 9.63 -24.12
C ALA A 109 4.21 10.78 -23.12
N ALA A 110 3.55 10.50 -22.01
CA ALA A 110 3.37 11.40 -20.89
C ALA A 110 3.89 10.76 -19.61
N GLU A 111 4.59 11.53 -18.80
CA GLU A 111 5.00 11.14 -17.45
C GLU A 111 4.38 12.11 -16.46
N GLU A 112 3.61 11.57 -15.53
CA GLU A 112 2.88 12.35 -14.53
C GLU A 112 3.13 11.78 -13.13
N ARG A 113 3.02 12.63 -12.12
CA ARG A 113 3.14 12.27 -10.72
C ARG A 113 2.21 13.12 -9.87
N GLY A 114 1.78 12.57 -8.77
CA GLY A 114 0.90 13.31 -7.88
C GLY A 114 0.70 12.61 -6.55
N THR A 115 -0.23 13.16 -5.79
CA THR A 115 -0.69 12.59 -4.52
C THR A 115 -2.21 12.54 -4.53
N ALA A 116 -2.75 11.37 -4.33
CA ALA A 116 -4.18 11.11 -4.22
C ALA A 116 -4.57 10.70 -2.80
N LEU A 117 -5.84 10.87 -2.48
CA LEU A 117 -6.47 10.33 -1.28
C LEU A 117 -7.49 9.29 -1.72
N PHE A 118 -7.22 8.03 -1.41
CA PHE A 118 -8.12 6.92 -1.68
C PHE A 118 -9.00 6.68 -0.46
N ILE A 119 -10.30 6.64 -0.65
CA ILE A 119 -11.28 6.42 0.41
C ILE A 119 -11.99 5.11 0.18
N PHE A 120 -11.85 4.19 1.15
CA PHE A 120 -12.47 2.89 1.16
C PHE A 120 -13.57 2.84 2.21
N GLU A 121 -14.64 2.13 1.93
CA GLU A 121 -15.80 2.01 2.80
C GLU A 121 -16.34 0.58 2.82
N GLY A 122 -17.02 0.25 3.89
CA GLY A 122 -17.79 -0.99 4.03
C GLY A 122 -17.00 -2.18 4.55
N SER A 123 -17.70 -3.32 4.61
CA SER A 123 -17.16 -4.62 4.99
C SER A 123 -17.80 -5.69 4.09
N PRO A 124 -17.04 -6.26 3.14
CA PRO A 124 -15.62 -5.98 2.84
C PRO A 124 -15.37 -4.55 2.36
N LEU A 125 -14.12 -4.08 2.52
CA LEU A 125 -13.70 -2.77 2.04
C LEU A 125 -13.85 -2.67 0.52
N LYS A 126 -14.33 -1.51 0.05
CA LYS A 126 -14.42 -1.16 -1.36
C LYS A 126 -14.02 0.30 -1.56
N LEU A 127 -13.32 0.58 -2.65
CA LEU A 127 -12.97 1.95 -3.00
C LEU A 127 -14.23 2.74 -3.35
N SER A 128 -14.48 3.83 -2.62
CA SER A 128 -15.62 4.71 -2.83
C SER A 128 -15.27 5.97 -3.60
N ARG A 129 -14.05 6.53 -3.39
CA ARG A 129 -13.60 7.76 -4.03
C ARG A 129 -12.09 7.83 -4.16
N VAL A 130 -11.64 8.60 -5.16
CA VAL A 130 -10.25 9.05 -5.31
C VAL A 130 -10.25 10.56 -5.42
N LEU A 131 -9.73 11.23 -4.40
CA LEU A 131 -9.68 12.68 -4.31
C LEU A 131 -8.29 13.21 -4.65
N ARG A 132 -8.20 14.50 -4.98
CA ARG A 132 -6.98 15.22 -5.39
C ARG A 132 -6.48 14.75 -6.76
N ALA A 133 -5.15 14.63 -6.93
CA ALA A 133 -4.55 14.17 -8.18
C ALA A 133 -4.87 12.68 -8.42
N ASN A 134 -5.92 12.40 -9.16
CA ASN A 134 -6.38 11.04 -9.44
C ASN A 134 -5.49 10.40 -10.52
N PRO A 135 -4.73 9.31 -10.21
CA PRO A 135 -3.84 8.66 -11.17
C PRO A 135 -4.60 8.02 -12.34
N PHE A 136 -5.85 7.61 -12.14
CA PHE A 136 -6.66 6.95 -13.16
C PHE A 136 -7.24 7.91 -14.20
N ARG A 137 -7.12 9.23 -13.95
CA ARG A 137 -7.53 10.28 -14.90
C ARG A 137 -6.45 10.60 -15.91
N GLN A 138 -5.24 10.11 -15.68
CA GLN A 138 -4.08 10.41 -16.52
C GLN A 138 -4.07 9.57 -17.82
N PRO A 139 -3.40 10.07 -18.88
CA PRO A 139 -2.78 11.40 -19.02
C PRO A 139 -3.84 12.49 -19.22
N GLU A 140 -3.61 13.68 -18.69
CA GLU A 140 -4.47 14.84 -18.93
C GLU A 140 -4.15 15.52 -20.25
#